data_2954b13f8dad0e4810b04490f0f6a53e
#
_entry.id   2954b13f8dad0e4810b04490f0f6a53e
#
_cell.length_a   1.000
_cell.length_b   1.000
_cell.length_c   1.000
_cell.angle_alpha   90.00
_cell.angle_beta   90.00
_cell.angle_gamma   90.00
#
_symmetry.space_group_name_H-M   'P 1'
#
loop_
_entity.id
_entity.type
_entity.pdbx_description
1 polymer ?
#
loop_
_entity_poly.entity_id
_entity_poly.type
_entity_poly.pdbx_seq_one_letter_code
_entity_poly.pdbx_strand_id
1 'polypeptide(L)'
;MKKLHHIVLVLALAATLFTGCTKDEGVTPRPPVPETADQTIMFYLTGTNLGSYFRKNVDDAMNAIDRNILHNSRVLVFIQPQRGLSMVLELYYTPRNDDYVPGAQFSYEHCKVDTLRRWADADFNSMDGGTITEVISYMAEQAPARRYGLILGGHGLGWVPDGTSVNAIRFSAFQDFWSPMPNALPTRWMGDSGKRAEIPQLAAAFGNTGLHFDYLLFDACFMSSIEALYDLRGCADHIIASPCEVMAAGFNYTDILPHLLADAGTSYDLPGVCSEYHDYYMNRATTKSGCIALTVTGELEPLAAIVKEIETKYPGQTYDRASLQTYEGLDEHVFYDLQGYIEAICDEKDPLLDKFRAQMGKTFPTESRLHTPSFYSVYGLSLIHISE
;
A
#
# COMPACT_ATOMS: atom_id res chain seq x y z
N MET A 1 17.32 28.79 32.24
CA MET A 1 18.53 28.34 31.52
C MET A 1 18.50 26.86 31.06
N LYS A 2 17.47 26.04 31.38
CA LYS A 2 17.38 24.62 30.96
C LYS A 2 16.60 24.39 29.66
N LYS A 3 15.91 25.39 29.11
CA LYS A 3 15.14 25.25 27.83
C LYS A 3 15.94 25.59 26.57
N LEU A 4 17.14 26.14 26.70
CA LEU A 4 17.97 26.53 25.54
C LEU A 4 18.84 25.38 25.03
N HIS A 5 19.12 24.38 25.87
CA HIS A 5 19.97 23.24 25.48
C HIS A 5 19.26 22.20 24.59
N HIS A 6 17.93 22.11 24.64
CA HIS A 6 17.19 21.16 23.80
C HIS A 6 17.01 21.62 22.35
N ILE A 7 17.00 22.94 22.12
CA ILE A 7 16.90 23.52 20.77
C ILE A 7 18.24 23.41 20.02
N VAL A 8 19.35 23.49 20.72
CA VAL A 8 20.68 23.36 20.12
C VAL A 8 20.98 21.91 19.73
N LEU A 9 20.46 20.92 20.48
CA LEU A 9 20.68 19.51 20.17
C LEU A 9 19.89 19.03 18.94
N VAL A 10 18.69 19.58 18.71
CA VAL A 10 17.87 19.26 17.53
C VAL A 10 18.43 19.90 16.25
N LEU A 11 19.04 21.08 16.37
CA LEU A 11 19.74 21.73 15.25
C LEU A 11 21.09 21.07 14.93
N ALA A 12 21.77 20.49 15.91
CA ALA A 12 23.02 19.77 15.68
C ALA A 12 22.80 18.44 14.94
N LEU A 13 21.67 17.75 15.16
CA LEU A 13 21.35 16.51 14.44
C LEU A 13 20.95 16.76 12.98
N ALA A 14 20.43 17.96 12.66
CA ALA A 14 20.14 18.37 11.29
C ALA A 14 21.40 18.88 10.54
N ALA A 15 22.43 19.33 11.28
CA ALA A 15 23.65 19.87 10.68
C ALA A 15 24.70 18.78 10.36
N THR A 16 24.63 17.62 10.99
CA THR A 16 25.60 16.53 10.75
C THR A 16 25.35 15.73 9.47
N LEU A 17 24.24 16.01 8.76
CA LEU A 17 23.97 15.44 7.44
C LEU A 17 24.54 16.28 6.28
N PHE A 18 25.24 17.38 6.53
CA PHE A 18 25.61 18.35 5.48
C PHE A 18 27.09 18.78 5.41
N THR A 19 27.99 18.07 6.08
CA THR A 19 29.45 18.34 5.88
C THR A 19 30.16 17.19 5.22
N GLY A 20 29.88 17.04 3.93
CA GLY A 20 30.57 16.07 3.07
C GLY A 20 31.09 16.73 1.81
N CYS A 21 32.02 17.71 1.95
CA CYS A 21 32.94 18.09 0.89
C CYS A 21 34.27 18.43 1.57
N THR A 22 35.15 17.44 1.69
CA THR A 22 36.59 17.54 1.44
C THR A 22 37.31 16.26 1.88
N LYS A 23 38.02 15.73 0.90
CA LYS A 23 39.06 14.68 0.91
C LYS A 23 38.58 13.25 0.65
N ASP A 24 38.84 12.83 -0.59
CA ASP A 24 38.96 11.46 -1.05
C ASP A 24 40.05 10.72 -0.26
N GLU A 25 39.67 10.03 0.79
CA GLU A 25 40.47 8.93 1.34
C GLU A 25 39.49 7.86 1.85
N GLY A 26 39.20 6.85 1.02
CA GLY A 26 38.63 5.59 1.47
C GLY A 26 37.13 5.42 1.41
N VAL A 27 36.37 6.32 0.78
CA VAL A 27 34.92 6.09 0.55
C VAL A 27 34.76 4.96 -0.44
N THR A 28 34.13 3.88 -0.02
CA THR A 28 33.78 2.77 -0.92
C THR A 28 32.88 3.33 -2.03
N PRO A 29 33.30 3.29 -3.30
CA PRO A 29 32.50 3.84 -4.37
C PRO A 29 31.16 3.10 -4.45
N ARG A 30 30.10 3.85 -4.78
CA ARG A 30 28.81 3.24 -5.06
C ARG A 30 28.96 2.16 -6.14
N PRO A 31 28.36 0.97 -5.98
CA PRO A 31 28.34 -0.04 -7.03
C PRO A 31 27.83 0.57 -8.35
N PRO A 32 28.31 0.11 -9.52
CA PRO A 32 27.81 0.57 -10.81
C PRO A 32 26.29 0.42 -10.87
N VAL A 33 25.60 1.49 -11.25
CA VAL A 33 24.15 1.47 -11.46
C VAL A 33 23.88 1.05 -12.90
N PRO A 34 23.02 0.04 -13.16
CA PRO A 34 22.68 -0.34 -14.53
C PRO A 34 21.96 0.81 -15.25
N GLU A 35 22.26 1.02 -16.54
CA GLU A 35 21.52 1.99 -17.37
C GLU A 35 20.01 1.65 -17.42
N THR A 36 19.68 0.37 -17.45
CA THR A 36 18.31 -0.14 -17.36
C THR A 36 18.32 -1.33 -16.41
N ALA A 37 17.64 -1.20 -15.29
CA ALA A 37 17.48 -2.28 -14.32
C ALA A 37 16.52 -3.36 -14.86
N ASP A 38 16.58 -4.54 -14.27
CA ASP A 38 15.56 -5.57 -14.55
C ASP A 38 14.21 -5.16 -13.96
N GLN A 39 14.26 -4.53 -12.77
CA GLN A 39 13.07 -4.03 -12.08
C GLN A 39 13.39 -2.76 -11.28
N THR A 40 12.40 -1.87 -11.19
CA THR A 40 12.37 -0.80 -10.20
C THR A 40 11.11 -0.93 -9.33
N ILE A 41 11.32 -1.04 -8.02
CA ILE A 41 10.26 -0.96 -7.02
C ILE A 41 10.17 0.48 -6.55
N MET A 42 8.98 1.05 -6.63
CA MET A 42 8.67 2.40 -6.19
C MET A 42 7.76 2.36 -4.98
N PHE A 43 8.15 3.02 -3.90
CA PHE A 43 7.28 3.31 -2.78
C PHE A 43 6.75 4.73 -2.92
N TYR A 44 5.45 4.90 -2.72
CA TYR A 44 4.79 6.20 -2.65
C TYR A 44 4.08 6.31 -1.30
N LEU A 45 4.77 6.87 -0.28
CA LEU A 45 4.33 6.88 1.11
C LEU A 45 3.83 8.27 1.48
N THR A 46 2.51 8.40 1.66
CA THR A 46 1.84 9.68 1.92
C THR A 46 0.93 9.59 3.14
N GLY A 47 0.88 10.67 3.93
CA GLY A 47 0.09 10.74 5.15
C GLY A 47 0.97 11.19 6.33
N THR A 48 0.92 12.48 6.65
CA THR A 48 1.83 13.11 7.64
C THR A 48 1.63 12.56 9.04
N ASN A 49 0.43 12.10 9.39
CA ASN A 49 0.14 11.42 10.66
C ASN A 49 0.67 9.97 10.72
N LEU A 50 1.04 9.37 9.59
CA LEU A 50 1.67 8.05 9.49
C LEU A 50 3.20 8.10 9.37
N GLY A 51 3.80 9.28 9.42
CA GLY A 51 5.22 9.48 9.13
C GLY A 51 6.19 8.64 9.96
N SER A 52 5.86 8.30 11.22
CA SER A 52 6.67 7.39 12.04
C SER A 52 6.59 5.95 11.55
N TYR A 53 5.43 5.50 11.10
CA TYR A 53 5.21 4.16 10.55
C TYR A 53 5.89 4.02 9.20
N PHE A 54 5.80 5.04 8.33
CA PHE A 54 6.49 5.01 7.05
C PHE A 54 8.01 5.00 7.20
N ARG A 55 8.55 5.74 8.17
CA ARG A 55 9.98 5.62 8.49
C ARG A 55 10.36 4.19 8.90
N LYS A 56 9.50 3.53 9.69
CA LYS A 56 9.71 2.12 10.04
C LYS A 56 9.64 1.22 8.80
N ASN A 57 8.70 1.46 7.86
CA ASN A 57 8.62 0.69 6.63
C ASN A 57 9.86 0.88 5.75
N VAL A 58 10.42 2.09 5.68
CA VAL A 58 11.71 2.34 5.00
C VAL A 58 12.84 1.60 5.70
N ASP A 59 12.90 1.64 7.04
CA ASP A 59 13.89 0.91 7.84
C ASP A 59 13.79 -0.62 7.62
N ASP A 60 12.59 -1.17 7.53
CA ASP A 60 12.36 -2.57 7.19
C ASP A 60 12.86 -2.92 5.78
N ALA A 61 12.61 -2.05 4.80
CA ALA A 61 13.13 -2.23 3.45
C ALA A 61 14.67 -2.18 3.41
N MET A 62 15.28 -1.26 4.15
CA MET A 62 16.74 -1.19 4.29
C MET A 62 17.31 -2.47 4.91
N ASN A 63 16.65 -3.02 5.94
CA ASN A 63 17.04 -4.28 6.56
C ASN A 63 16.98 -5.46 5.56
N ALA A 64 15.98 -5.50 4.69
CA ALA A 64 15.94 -6.49 3.62
C ALA A 64 17.10 -6.31 2.62
N ILE A 65 17.34 -5.07 2.18
CA ILE A 65 18.40 -4.73 1.21
C ILE A 65 19.80 -5.03 1.75
N ASP A 66 20.02 -4.86 3.04
CA ASP A 66 21.29 -5.18 3.71
C ASP A 66 21.73 -6.63 3.50
N ARG A 67 20.78 -7.53 3.20
CA ARG A 67 21.00 -8.94 2.88
C ARG A 67 21.37 -9.22 1.43
N ASN A 68 21.65 -8.18 0.64
CA ASN A 68 22.03 -8.26 -0.78
C ASN A 68 20.98 -8.91 -1.70
N ILE A 69 19.72 -8.53 -1.54
CA ILE A 69 18.60 -9.11 -2.30
C ILE A 69 18.33 -8.41 -3.64
N LEU A 70 18.91 -7.22 -3.88
CA LEU A 70 18.49 -6.40 -5.03
C LEU A 70 19.01 -6.89 -6.39
N HIS A 71 20.16 -7.57 -6.42
CA HIS A 71 20.81 -7.97 -7.67
C HIS A 71 20.85 -6.85 -8.71
N ASN A 72 20.07 -6.94 -9.80
CA ASN A 72 19.93 -5.90 -10.83
C ASN A 72 18.61 -5.11 -10.69
N SER A 73 18.07 -5.02 -9.48
CA SER A 73 16.86 -4.25 -9.19
C SER A 73 17.17 -2.98 -8.41
N ARG A 74 16.26 -2.00 -8.48
CA ARG A 74 16.40 -0.73 -7.78
C ARG A 74 15.18 -0.45 -6.92
N VAL A 75 15.38 0.25 -5.80
CA VAL A 75 14.31 0.62 -4.87
C VAL A 75 14.34 2.13 -4.66
N LEU A 76 13.28 2.80 -5.07
CA LEU A 76 13.07 4.22 -4.85
C LEU A 76 11.89 4.45 -3.93
N VAL A 77 12.01 5.44 -3.05
CA VAL A 77 10.98 5.75 -2.05
C VAL A 77 10.64 7.23 -2.11
N PHE A 78 9.44 7.56 -2.55
CA PHE A 78 8.85 8.85 -2.21
C PHE A 78 8.23 8.75 -0.83
N ILE A 79 8.59 9.66 0.08
CA ILE A 79 8.04 9.74 1.43
C ILE A 79 7.73 11.17 1.82
N GLN A 80 6.53 11.38 2.40
CA GLN A 80 6.12 12.61 3.06
C GLN A 80 5.94 12.35 4.56
N PRO A 81 7.04 12.36 5.35
CA PRO A 81 7.00 11.98 6.76
C PRO A 81 6.40 13.05 7.66
N GLN A 82 6.28 14.27 7.16
CA GLN A 82 5.69 15.42 7.86
C GLN A 82 5.37 16.54 6.87
N ARG A 83 4.49 17.44 7.27
CA ARG A 83 4.17 18.65 6.48
C ARG A 83 5.43 19.47 6.19
N GLY A 84 5.59 19.92 4.95
CA GLY A 84 6.75 20.72 4.51
C GLY A 84 8.02 19.92 4.30
N LEU A 85 7.93 18.60 4.30
CA LEU A 85 9.07 17.74 3.99
C LEU A 85 8.60 16.54 3.17
N SER A 86 8.92 16.57 1.89
CA SER A 86 8.73 15.45 0.98
C SER A 86 10.04 15.16 0.27
N MET A 87 10.34 13.89 0.02
CA MET A 87 11.59 13.52 -0.63
C MET A 87 11.47 12.24 -1.44
N VAL A 88 12.33 12.12 -2.45
CA VAL A 88 12.62 10.85 -3.11
C VAL A 88 13.98 10.37 -2.65
N LEU A 89 14.00 9.14 -2.17
CA LEU A 89 15.18 8.43 -1.70
C LEU A 89 15.46 7.27 -2.66
N GLU A 90 16.71 6.88 -2.77
CA GLU A 90 17.11 5.59 -3.32
C GLU A 90 17.76 4.77 -2.23
N LEU A 91 17.27 3.53 -2.06
CA LEU A 91 17.84 2.55 -1.14
C LEU A 91 18.68 1.58 -1.97
N TYR A 92 19.93 1.35 -1.61
CA TYR A 92 20.80 0.46 -2.38
C TYR A 92 21.77 -0.33 -1.52
N TYR A 93 22.14 -1.49 -2.02
CA TYR A 93 23.17 -2.31 -1.42
C TYR A 93 24.57 -1.76 -1.73
N THR A 94 25.46 -1.83 -0.75
CA THR A 94 26.90 -1.55 -0.90
C THR A 94 27.72 -2.62 -0.19
N PRO A 95 28.85 -3.06 -0.73
CA PRO A 95 29.72 -4.04 -0.05
C PRO A 95 30.18 -3.57 1.33
N ARG A 96 30.22 -2.27 1.57
CA ARG A 96 30.58 -1.66 2.85
C ARG A 96 29.93 -0.30 2.97
N ASN A 97 29.32 -0.05 4.10
CA ASN A 97 28.78 1.27 4.47
C ASN A 97 29.71 1.92 5.51
N ASP A 98 30.51 2.89 5.06
CA ASP A 98 31.45 3.59 5.95
C ASP A 98 30.74 4.50 6.98
N ASP A 99 29.43 4.77 6.79
CA ASP A 99 28.59 5.52 7.73
C ASP A 99 27.86 4.61 8.73
N TYR A 100 28.14 3.30 8.70
CA TYR A 100 27.47 2.33 9.59
C TYR A 100 27.77 2.60 11.05
N VAL A 101 26.72 2.69 11.87
CA VAL A 101 26.80 2.83 13.32
C VAL A 101 26.02 1.69 13.97
N PRO A 102 26.69 0.71 14.61
CA PRO A 102 26.04 -0.43 15.21
C PRO A 102 24.93 -0.02 16.19
N GLY A 103 23.71 -0.56 16.02
CA GLY A 103 22.57 -0.32 16.89
C GLY A 103 21.85 1.02 16.68
N ALA A 104 22.28 1.84 15.73
CA ALA A 104 21.54 3.03 15.34
C ALA A 104 20.41 2.70 14.34
N GLN A 105 19.28 3.41 14.44
CA GLN A 105 18.20 3.30 13.45
C GLN A 105 18.67 3.81 12.08
N PHE A 106 18.15 3.22 11.01
CA PHE A 106 18.51 3.55 9.62
C PHE A 106 19.99 3.44 9.31
N SER A 107 20.70 2.61 10.05
CA SER A 107 22.13 2.39 9.90
C SER A 107 22.41 0.90 9.72
N TYR A 108 22.80 0.53 8.52
CA TYR A 108 23.04 -0.84 8.08
C TYR A 108 24.44 -1.00 7.52
N GLU A 109 25.01 -2.18 7.65
CA GLU A 109 26.39 -2.46 7.25
C GLU A 109 26.55 -2.44 5.73
N HIS A 110 25.51 -2.86 5.01
CA HIS A 110 25.52 -3.01 3.56
C HIS A 110 24.39 -2.26 2.85
N CYS A 111 23.54 -1.51 3.54
CA CYS A 111 22.51 -0.69 2.92
C CYS A 111 22.78 0.80 3.12
N LYS A 112 22.70 1.57 2.04
CA LYS A 112 22.78 3.04 2.04
C LYS A 112 21.53 3.68 1.47
N VAL A 113 21.37 4.96 1.80
CA VAL A 113 20.26 5.82 1.35
C VAL A 113 20.82 7.07 0.72
N ASP A 114 20.46 7.33 -0.53
CA ASP A 114 20.72 8.61 -1.20
C ASP A 114 19.43 9.41 -1.30
N THR A 115 19.48 10.72 -1.03
CA THR A 115 18.36 11.61 -1.28
C THR A 115 18.50 12.17 -2.70
N LEU A 116 17.58 11.81 -3.60
CA LEU A 116 17.60 12.24 -4.99
C LEU A 116 16.93 13.60 -5.18
N ARG A 117 15.84 13.86 -4.47
CA ARG A 117 15.08 15.12 -4.58
C ARG A 117 14.38 15.43 -3.27
N ARG A 118 14.19 16.73 -2.98
CA ARG A 118 13.43 17.23 -1.82
C ARG A 118 12.50 18.35 -2.23
N TRP A 119 11.35 18.38 -1.55
CA TRP A 119 10.40 19.50 -1.58
C TRP A 119 10.22 20.01 -0.14
N ALA A 120 10.41 21.31 0.07
CA ALA A 120 10.25 21.97 1.36
C ALA A 120 8.96 22.79 1.44
N ASP A 121 8.05 22.58 0.49
CA ASP A 121 6.77 23.28 0.42
C ASP A 121 5.77 22.68 1.43
N ALA A 122 5.30 23.53 2.34
CA ALA A 122 4.30 23.15 3.35
C ALA A 122 2.91 22.84 2.73
N ASP A 123 2.66 23.36 1.54
CA ASP A 123 1.38 23.15 0.83
C ASP A 123 1.50 22.08 -0.26
N PHE A 124 2.65 21.41 -0.37
CA PHE A 124 2.86 20.29 -1.27
C PHE A 124 1.75 19.24 -1.11
N ASN A 125 1.00 19.02 -2.19
CA ASN A 125 -0.09 18.07 -2.20
C ASN A 125 0.34 16.75 -2.86
N SER A 126 0.77 15.80 -2.05
CA SER A 126 1.17 14.47 -2.52
C SER A 126 0.01 13.64 -3.10
N MET A 127 -1.25 14.08 -2.92
CA MET A 127 -2.43 13.40 -3.47
C MET A 127 -3.04 14.12 -4.68
N ASP A 128 -2.41 15.18 -5.17
CA ASP A 128 -2.77 15.79 -6.45
C ASP A 128 -2.34 14.89 -7.61
N GLY A 129 -3.22 14.66 -8.58
CA GLY A 129 -2.94 13.76 -9.71
C GLY A 129 -1.72 14.16 -10.53
N GLY A 130 -1.48 15.47 -10.73
CA GLY A 130 -0.29 15.97 -11.40
C GLY A 130 0.98 15.70 -10.60
N THR A 131 0.93 15.89 -9.28
CA THR A 131 2.03 15.59 -8.37
C THR A 131 2.36 14.10 -8.35
N ILE A 132 1.35 13.23 -8.30
CA ILE A 132 1.55 11.77 -8.35
C ILE A 132 2.25 11.40 -9.65
N THR A 133 1.75 11.91 -10.80
CA THR A 133 2.37 11.67 -12.12
C THR A 133 3.81 12.16 -12.16
N GLU A 134 4.09 13.40 -11.69
CA GLU A 134 5.43 13.98 -11.67
C GLU A 134 6.41 13.14 -10.83
N VAL A 135 6.02 12.77 -9.62
CA VAL A 135 6.89 12.04 -8.70
C VAL A 135 7.20 10.63 -9.22
N ILE A 136 6.19 9.91 -9.72
CA ILE A 136 6.38 8.55 -10.27
C ILE A 136 7.23 8.62 -11.55
N SER A 137 6.95 9.55 -12.45
CA SER A 137 7.76 9.74 -13.66
C SER A 137 9.21 10.09 -13.32
N TYR A 138 9.43 10.98 -12.34
CA TYR A 138 10.77 11.29 -11.85
C TYR A 138 11.49 10.06 -11.31
N MET A 139 10.81 9.22 -10.52
CA MET A 139 11.42 7.97 -10.04
C MET A 139 11.78 7.02 -11.19
N ALA A 140 10.93 6.91 -12.21
CA ALA A 140 11.23 6.10 -13.39
C ALA A 140 12.40 6.63 -14.20
N GLU A 141 12.53 7.97 -14.33
CA GLU A 141 13.68 8.62 -14.98
C GLU A 141 14.99 8.38 -14.21
N GLN A 142 14.93 8.40 -12.87
CA GLN A 142 16.13 8.14 -12.04
C GLN A 142 16.51 6.66 -12.03
N ALA A 143 15.56 5.75 -12.23
CA ALA A 143 15.74 4.30 -12.19
C ALA A 143 14.99 3.62 -13.34
N PRO A 144 15.45 3.81 -14.60
CA PRO A 144 14.85 3.14 -15.74
C PRO A 144 14.95 1.62 -15.60
N ALA A 145 13.85 0.92 -15.86
CA ALA A 145 13.79 -0.52 -15.73
C ALA A 145 12.88 -1.15 -16.80
N ARG A 146 13.01 -2.46 -16.96
CA ARG A 146 12.13 -3.25 -17.83
C ARG A 146 10.77 -3.50 -17.20
N ARG A 147 10.72 -3.55 -15.87
CA ARG A 147 9.54 -3.84 -15.05
C ARG A 147 9.43 -2.86 -13.90
N TYR A 148 8.18 -2.56 -13.52
CA TYR A 148 7.91 -1.64 -12.44
C TYR A 148 6.89 -2.23 -11.46
N GLY A 149 7.20 -2.15 -10.16
CA GLY A 149 6.26 -2.39 -9.08
C GLY A 149 6.01 -1.10 -8.30
N LEU A 150 4.77 -0.84 -7.93
CA LEU A 150 4.41 0.35 -7.16
C LEU A 150 3.72 -0.02 -5.86
N ILE A 151 4.26 0.47 -4.75
CA ILE A 151 3.72 0.33 -3.40
C ILE A 151 3.16 1.69 -2.98
N LEU A 152 1.87 1.71 -2.65
CA LEU A 152 1.18 2.92 -2.19
C LEU A 152 0.86 2.78 -0.71
N GLY A 153 1.55 3.56 0.13
CA GLY A 153 1.30 3.61 1.57
C GLY A 153 0.57 4.90 1.94
N GLY A 154 -0.54 4.75 2.64
CA GLY A 154 -1.37 5.88 3.02
C GLY A 154 -2.66 5.45 3.69
N HIS A 155 -3.59 6.39 3.75
CA HIS A 155 -4.96 6.08 4.12
C HIS A 155 -5.77 5.65 2.90
N GLY A 156 -6.73 4.70 3.04
CA GLY A 156 -7.59 4.21 1.97
C GLY A 156 -9.06 4.28 2.34
N LEU A 157 -9.88 4.65 1.37
CA LEU A 157 -11.34 4.75 1.49
C LEU A 157 -12.08 3.81 0.52
N GLY A 158 -11.34 2.98 -0.22
CA GLY A 158 -11.93 2.21 -1.30
C GLY A 158 -12.62 3.11 -2.32
N TRP A 159 -13.84 2.75 -2.71
CA TRP A 159 -14.66 3.47 -3.70
C TRP A 159 -15.39 4.71 -3.16
N VAL A 160 -15.35 4.98 -1.84
CA VAL A 160 -16.12 6.07 -1.24
C VAL A 160 -15.57 7.43 -1.68
N PRO A 161 -16.37 8.26 -2.38
CA PRO A 161 -15.92 9.55 -2.92
C PRO A 161 -15.58 10.55 -1.82
N ASP A 162 -14.59 11.42 -2.08
CA ASP A 162 -14.29 12.54 -1.20
C ASP A 162 -15.45 13.55 -1.19
N GLY A 163 -15.78 14.09 -0.02
CA GLY A 163 -16.83 15.09 0.15
C GLY A 163 -18.25 14.58 -0.07
N THR A 164 -18.49 13.28 -0.19
CA THR A 164 -19.83 12.71 -0.29
C THR A 164 -20.61 12.98 0.98
N SER A 165 -21.54 13.95 0.95
CA SER A 165 -22.53 14.12 2.00
C SER A 165 -23.63 13.08 1.83
N VAL A 166 -23.40 11.88 2.31
CA VAL A 166 -24.49 10.91 2.49
C VAL A 166 -25.17 11.28 3.79
N ASN A 167 -26.42 11.71 3.69
CA ASN A 167 -27.30 12.19 4.76
C ASN A 167 -26.60 12.50 6.09
N ALA A 168 -26.50 13.78 6.41
CA ALA A 168 -25.64 14.41 7.41
C ALA A 168 -25.61 13.79 8.84
N ILE A 169 -26.47 12.86 9.15
CA ILE A 169 -26.54 12.19 10.47
C ILE A 169 -25.58 11.00 10.56
N ARG A 170 -25.13 10.46 9.41
CA ARG A 170 -24.42 9.18 9.36
C ARG A 170 -22.97 9.31 8.87
N PHE A 171 -22.66 10.42 8.23
CA PHE A 171 -21.31 10.76 7.78
C PHE A 171 -20.53 11.68 8.71
N SER A 172 -21.14 12.26 9.72
CA SER A 172 -20.37 12.68 10.90
C SER A 172 -19.62 11.48 11.50
N ALA A 173 -20.28 10.31 11.50
CA ALA A 173 -19.62 9.05 11.84
C ALA A 173 -18.48 8.68 10.88
N PHE A 174 -18.56 9.00 9.59
CA PHE A 174 -17.50 8.70 8.63
C PHE A 174 -16.32 9.68 8.71
N GLN A 175 -16.57 10.96 9.03
CA GLN A 175 -15.50 11.88 9.39
C GLN A 175 -14.91 11.51 10.76
N ASP A 176 -15.74 11.07 11.71
CA ASP A 176 -15.31 10.57 13.00
C ASP A 176 -14.66 9.17 12.91
N PHE A 177 -15.04 8.37 11.90
CA PHE A 177 -14.43 7.09 11.55
C PHE A 177 -12.94 7.25 11.21
N TRP A 178 -12.60 8.32 10.50
CA TRP A 178 -11.20 8.62 10.17
C TRP A 178 -10.53 9.52 11.20
N SER A 179 -11.28 10.02 12.17
CA SER A 179 -10.74 10.67 13.37
C SER A 179 -10.57 9.60 14.43
N PRO A 180 -9.34 9.31 14.88
CA PRO A 180 -9.11 8.25 15.86
C PRO A 180 -9.98 8.49 17.09
N MET A 181 -10.84 7.55 17.44
CA MET A 181 -11.49 7.54 18.74
C MET A 181 -10.40 7.57 19.83
N PRO A 182 -10.66 8.21 21.00
CA PRO A 182 -9.77 8.07 22.13
C PRO A 182 -9.60 6.55 22.44
N ASN A 183 -8.39 6.03 22.27
CA ASN A 183 -8.00 4.61 22.39
C ASN A 183 -8.21 3.74 21.12
N ALA A 184 -8.64 4.28 19.98
CA ALA A 184 -8.61 3.54 18.71
C ALA A 184 -7.17 3.18 18.34
N LEU A 185 -6.98 1.98 17.78
CA LEU A 185 -5.71 1.59 17.21
C LEU A 185 -5.46 2.41 15.92
N PRO A 186 -4.22 2.84 15.66
CA PRO A 186 -3.92 3.57 14.43
C PRO A 186 -4.07 2.66 13.22
N THR A 187 -4.82 3.13 12.22
CA THR A 187 -5.07 2.46 10.93
C THR A 187 -4.62 3.34 9.76
N ARG A 188 -4.73 2.85 8.53
CA ARG A 188 -4.32 3.54 7.30
C ARG A 188 -5.52 3.82 6.39
N TRP A 189 -5.55 4.99 5.73
CA TRP A 189 -6.52 5.39 4.70
C TRP A 189 -5.82 6.26 3.63
N MET A 190 -6.37 6.46 2.40
CA MET A 190 -5.68 7.20 1.34
C MET A 190 -5.86 8.71 1.47
N GLY A 191 -4.73 9.39 1.53
CA GLY A 191 -4.64 10.83 1.65
C GLY A 191 -4.10 11.31 2.98
N ASP A 192 -4.00 12.61 3.09
CA ASP A 192 -3.66 13.34 4.32
C ASP A 192 -4.84 14.25 4.66
N SER A 193 -4.91 14.78 5.87
CA SER A 193 -6.02 15.63 6.32
C SER A 193 -6.36 16.72 5.28
N GLY A 194 -7.47 16.56 4.57
CA GLY A 194 -7.95 17.46 3.54
C GLY A 194 -7.29 17.34 2.15
N LYS A 195 -6.35 16.41 1.94
CA LYS A 195 -5.70 16.14 0.66
C LYS A 195 -5.91 14.68 0.29
N ARG A 196 -6.80 14.40 -0.65
CA ARG A 196 -7.21 13.05 -1.04
C ARG A 196 -7.20 12.91 -2.56
N ALA A 197 -7.05 11.70 -3.04
CA ALA A 197 -7.23 11.36 -4.44
C ALA A 197 -8.40 10.37 -4.58
N GLU A 198 -9.29 10.66 -5.50
CA GLU A 198 -10.31 9.73 -5.96
C GLU A 198 -9.67 8.59 -6.75
N ILE A 199 -10.25 7.39 -6.70
CA ILE A 199 -9.71 6.23 -7.43
C ILE A 199 -9.55 6.49 -8.93
N PRO A 200 -10.53 7.09 -9.64
CA PRO A 200 -10.35 7.44 -11.05
C PRO A 200 -9.22 8.45 -11.29
N GLN A 201 -8.96 9.36 -10.34
CA GLN A 201 -7.83 10.29 -10.42
C GLN A 201 -6.49 9.58 -10.24
N LEU A 202 -6.41 8.60 -9.32
CA LEU A 202 -5.24 7.73 -9.17
C LEU A 202 -4.97 6.94 -10.45
N ALA A 203 -6.00 6.30 -11.02
CA ALA A 203 -5.88 5.56 -12.27
C ALA A 203 -5.38 6.46 -13.43
N ALA A 204 -5.95 7.67 -13.54
CA ALA A 204 -5.50 8.64 -14.52
C ALA A 204 -4.05 9.11 -14.28
N ALA A 205 -3.67 9.37 -13.02
CA ALA A 205 -2.31 9.78 -12.67
C ALA A 205 -1.29 8.69 -13.03
N PHE A 206 -1.58 7.43 -12.77
CA PHE A 206 -0.72 6.31 -13.17
C PHE A 206 -0.66 6.18 -14.69
N GLY A 207 -1.80 6.24 -15.38
CA GLY A 207 -1.83 6.21 -16.85
C GLY A 207 -1.03 7.34 -17.50
N ASN A 208 -1.04 8.54 -16.93
CA ASN A 208 -0.31 9.70 -17.43
C ASN A 208 1.21 9.56 -17.31
N THR A 209 1.72 8.64 -16.50
CA THR A 209 3.16 8.32 -16.44
C THR A 209 3.64 7.60 -17.70
N GLY A 210 2.73 6.98 -18.45
CA GLY A 210 3.06 6.09 -19.57
C GLY A 210 3.68 4.74 -19.13
N LEU A 211 3.74 4.47 -17.83
CA LEU A 211 4.23 3.20 -17.28
C LEU A 211 3.06 2.20 -17.18
N HIS A 212 3.39 0.92 -17.33
CA HIS A 212 2.56 -0.18 -16.90
C HIS A 212 3.26 -0.85 -15.71
N PHE A 213 2.50 -1.14 -14.65
CA PHE A 213 3.06 -1.80 -13.47
C PHE A 213 2.78 -3.30 -13.53
N ASP A 214 3.76 -4.11 -13.17
CA ASP A 214 3.51 -5.55 -13.01
C ASP A 214 2.61 -5.81 -11.80
N TYR A 215 2.76 -4.97 -10.77
CA TYR A 215 1.87 -4.99 -9.61
C TYR A 215 1.71 -3.62 -8.96
N LEU A 216 0.53 -3.40 -8.36
CA LEU A 216 0.27 -2.39 -7.34
C LEU A 216 0.11 -3.09 -5.99
N LEU A 217 0.75 -2.58 -4.95
CA LEU A 217 0.52 -3.01 -3.57
C LEU A 217 -0.02 -1.82 -2.78
N PHE A 218 -1.22 -1.96 -2.23
CA PHE A 218 -1.83 -0.95 -1.39
C PHE A 218 -1.60 -1.27 0.09
N ASP A 219 -0.67 -0.56 0.71
CA ASP A 219 -0.49 -0.52 2.16
C ASP A 219 -1.45 0.55 2.73
N ALA A 220 -2.74 0.31 2.51
CA ALA A 220 -3.86 1.20 2.79
C ALA A 220 -5.16 0.41 3.01
N CYS A 221 -6.11 0.99 3.77
CA CYS A 221 -7.39 0.35 4.09
C CYS A 221 -8.33 0.28 2.88
N PHE A 222 -9.17 -0.75 2.79
CA PHE A 222 -10.31 -0.90 1.88
C PHE A 222 -10.00 -0.85 0.37
N MET A 223 -8.75 -0.95 -0.02
CA MET A 223 -8.36 -0.84 -1.43
C MET A 223 -8.63 -2.11 -2.25
N SER A 224 -9.10 -3.19 -1.61
CA SER A 224 -9.60 -4.40 -2.30
C SER A 224 -11.13 -4.39 -2.48
N SER A 225 -11.78 -3.21 -2.45
CA SER A 225 -13.16 -3.10 -2.94
C SER A 225 -13.21 -3.31 -4.45
N ILE A 226 -14.22 -4.05 -4.94
CA ILE A 226 -14.31 -4.43 -6.36
C ILE A 226 -14.37 -3.22 -7.29
N GLU A 227 -14.98 -2.13 -6.85
CA GLU A 227 -15.11 -0.88 -7.59
C GLU A 227 -13.74 -0.22 -7.78
N ALA A 228 -12.94 -0.13 -6.70
CA ALA A 228 -11.59 0.43 -6.76
C ALA A 228 -10.66 -0.43 -7.63
N LEU A 229 -10.73 -1.76 -7.49
CA LEU A 229 -9.95 -2.70 -8.29
C LEU A 229 -10.31 -2.59 -9.78
N TYR A 230 -11.62 -2.45 -10.09
CA TYR A 230 -12.08 -2.35 -11.47
C TYR A 230 -11.59 -1.06 -12.15
N ASP A 231 -11.61 0.07 -11.44
CA ASP A 231 -11.10 1.35 -11.96
C ASP A 231 -9.58 1.30 -12.19
N LEU A 232 -8.84 0.59 -11.33
CA LEU A 232 -7.38 0.45 -11.41
C LEU A 232 -6.91 -0.68 -12.34
N ARG A 233 -7.81 -1.50 -12.90
CA ARG A 233 -7.46 -2.72 -13.66
C ARG A 233 -6.54 -2.51 -14.86
N GLY A 234 -6.55 -1.31 -15.45
CA GLY A 234 -5.68 -0.95 -16.57
C GLY A 234 -4.28 -0.46 -16.16
N CYS A 235 -4.02 -0.32 -14.87
CA CYS A 235 -2.77 0.26 -14.40
C CYS A 235 -1.69 -0.79 -14.11
N ALA A 236 -2.09 -2.03 -13.78
CA ALA A 236 -1.18 -3.11 -13.44
C ALA A 236 -1.75 -4.49 -13.78
N ASP A 237 -0.89 -5.50 -13.88
CA ASP A 237 -1.30 -6.89 -14.07
C ASP A 237 -1.89 -7.51 -12.80
N HIS A 238 -1.41 -7.06 -11.64
CA HIS A 238 -1.83 -7.56 -10.33
C HIS A 238 -2.04 -6.42 -9.33
N ILE A 239 -2.98 -6.60 -8.41
CA ILE A 239 -3.17 -5.68 -7.28
C ILE A 239 -3.19 -6.50 -5.98
N ILE A 240 -2.38 -6.11 -5.01
CA ILE A 240 -2.39 -6.65 -3.65
C ILE A 240 -2.99 -5.59 -2.73
N ALA A 241 -4.08 -5.91 -2.06
CA ALA A 241 -4.79 -4.96 -1.21
C ALA A 241 -5.64 -5.67 -0.14
N SER A 242 -6.06 -4.90 0.85
CA SER A 242 -6.97 -5.35 1.91
C SER A 242 -8.40 -4.89 1.65
N PRO A 243 -9.42 -5.75 1.83
CA PRO A 243 -10.82 -5.34 1.81
C PRO A 243 -11.26 -4.65 3.11
N CYS A 244 -10.45 -4.73 4.17
CA CYS A 244 -10.71 -4.12 5.47
C CYS A 244 -9.61 -3.13 5.86
N GLU A 245 -9.64 -2.67 7.11
CA GLU A 245 -8.62 -1.79 7.65
C GLU A 245 -7.24 -2.45 7.74
N VAL A 246 -6.21 -1.70 7.39
CA VAL A 246 -4.81 -2.07 7.56
C VAL A 246 -4.27 -1.36 8.79
N MET A 247 -3.67 -2.11 9.72
CA MET A 247 -3.04 -1.53 10.90
C MET A 247 -1.93 -0.55 10.48
N ALA A 248 -1.70 0.50 11.25
CA ALA A 248 -0.73 1.52 10.91
C ALA A 248 0.70 1.01 10.73
N ALA A 249 1.05 -0.14 11.34
CA ALA A 249 2.31 -0.81 11.09
C ALA A 249 2.47 -1.24 9.62
N GLY A 250 1.35 -1.51 8.93
CA GLY A 250 1.32 -1.92 7.53
C GLY A 250 2.00 -3.25 7.27
N PHE A 251 2.73 -3.32 6.19
CA PHE A 251 3.48 -4.50 5.79
C PHE A 251 4.87 -4.54 6.44
N ASN A 252 5.33 -5.72 6.84
CA ASN A 252 6.71 -5.92 7.27
C ASN A 252 7.62 -6.09 6.05
N TYR A 253 8.18 -4.97 5.57
CA TYR A 253 8.98 -4.98 4.34
C TYR A 253 10.32 -5.71 4.47
N THR A 254 10.77 -6.04 5.67
CA THR A 254 11.93 -6.93 5.86
C THR A 254 11.71 -8.30 5.23
N ASP A 255 10.49 -8.83 5.34
CA ASP A 255 10.15 -10.18 4.86
C ASP A 255 9.42 -10.14 3.51
N ILE A 256 8.68 -9.06 3.24
CA ILE A 256 7.86 -8.93 2.02
C ILE A 256 8.69 -8.49 0.80
N LEU A 257 9.68 -7.62 0.96
CA LEU A 257 10.44 -7.09 -0.16
C LEU A 257 11.10 -8.17 -1.03
N PRO A 258 11.63 -9.29 -0.50
CA PRO A 258 12.17 -10.37 -1.33
C PRO A 258 11.15 -10.99 -2.29
N HIS A 259 9.86 -11.09 -1.90
CA HIS A 259 8.78 -11.63 -2.74
C HIS A 259 8.36 -10.66 -3.85
N LEU A 260 8.62 -9.37 -3.67
CA LEU A 260 8.32 -8.31 -4.65
C LEU A 260 9.42 -8.16 -5.70
N LEU A 261 10.53 -8.87 -5.55
CA LEU A 261 11.63 -8.88 -6.50
C LEU A 261 11.50 -10.08 -7.44
N ALA A 262 11.78 -9.87 -8.72
CA ALA A 262 11.89 -10.94 -9.68
C ALA A 262 13.26 -10.84 -10.34
N ASP A 263 14.08 -11.85 -10.14
CA ASP A 263 15.37 -11.98 -10.83
C ASP A 263 15.16 -12.17 -12.34
N ALA A 264 16.22 -11.94 -13.13
CA ALA A 264 16.17 -12.14 -14.56
C ALA A 264 15.68 -13.56 -14.91
N GLY A 265 14.47 -13.65 -15.48
CA GLY A 265 13.87 -14.92 -15.89
C GLY A 265 13.00 -15.60 -14.82
N THR A 266 12.80 -15.01 -13.65
CA THR A 266 11.84 -15.47 -12.64
C THR A 266 10.57 -14.62 -12.62
N SER A 267 9.50 -15.15 -12.04
CA SER A 267 8.27 -14.42 -11.74
C SER A 267 8.32 -13.90 -10.30
N TYR A 268 7.50 -12.88 -10.01
CA TYR A 268 7.25 -12.45 -8.63
C TYR A 268 6.57 -13.56 -7.83
N ASP A 269 6.83 -13.58 -6.54
CA ASP A 269 6.09 -14.43 -5.60
C ASP A 269 5.02 -13.59 -4.87
N LEU A 270 4.05 -13.08 -5.65
CA LEU A 270 2.96 -12.26 -5.09
C LEU A 270 2.06 -13.01 -4.10
N PRO A 271 1.77 -14.33 -4.27
CA PRO A 271 1.15 -15.12 -3.20
C PRO A 271 1.98 -15.15 -1.91
N GLY A 272 3.32 -15.21 -2.01
CA GLY A 272 4.22 -15.11 -0.86
C GLY A 272 4.07 -13.79 -0.11
N VAL A 273 3.86 -12.67 -0.81
CA VAL A 273 3.55 -11.37 -0.17
C VAL A 273 2.32 -11.47 0.72
N CYS A 274 1.23 -12.09 0.22
CA CYS A 274 0.00 -12.29 0.98
C CYS A 274 0.24 -13.21 2.19
N SER A 275 1.00 -14.28 2.00
CA SER A 275 1.34 -15.24 3.06
C SER A 275 2.16 -14.61 4.17
N GLU A 276 3.19 -13.81 3.84
CA GLU A 276 4.02 -13.11 4.82
C GLU A 276 3.24 -12.04 5.59
N TYR A 277 2.37 -11.28 4.89
CA TYR A 277 1.46 -10.34 5.55
C TYR A 277 0.56 -11.05 6.56
N HIS A 278 -0.06 -12.15 6.16
CA HIS A 278 -0.93 -12.95 7.00
C HIS A 278 -0.17 -13.54 8.20
N ASP A 279 1.01 -14.15 7.97
CA ASP A 279 1.84 -14.71 9.04
C ASP A 279 2.26 -13.64 10.05
N TYR A 280 2.64 -12.45 9.58
CA TYR A 280 2.99 -11.34 10.47
C TYR A 280 1.83 -11.00 11.41
N TYR A 281 0.61 -10.85 10.90
CA TYR A 281 -0.55 -10.53 11.72
C TYR A 281 -1.08 -11.72 12.53
N MET A 282 -0.90 -12.94 12.09
CA MET A 282 -1.26 -14.13 12.86
C MET A 282 -0.32 -14.37 14.04
N ASN A 283 1.00 -14.19 13.85
CA ASN A 283 1.98 -14.73 14.76
C ASN A 283 2.85 -13.67 15.44
N ARG A 284 3.20 -12.58 14.76
CA ARG A 284 4.23 -11.62 15.19
C ARG A 284 3.70 -10.28 15.66
N ALA A 285 2.69 -9.73 15.00
CA ALA A 285 2.12 -8.43 15.37
C ALA A 285 1.45 -8.47 16.75
N THR A 286 1.47 -7.33 17.44
CA THR A 286 0.76 -7.18 18.72
C THR A 286 -0.75 -7.28 18.53
N THR A 287 -1.27 -6.68 17.46
CA THR A 287 -2.69 -6.77 17.06
C THR A 287 -2.84 -7.86 16.02
N LYS A 288 -3.58 -8.92 16.36
CA LYS A 288 -3.81 -10.08 15.49
C LYS A 288 -4.98 -9.80 14.54
N SER A 289 -4.79 -8.86 13.63
CA SER A 289 -5.84 -8.42 12.69
C SER A 289 -5.27 -8.05 11.34
N GLY A 290 -5.63 -8.82 10.32
CA GLY A 290 -5.26 -8.56 8.94
C GLY A 290 -6.10 -9.36 7.96
N CYS A 291 -6.39 -8.77 6.83
CA CYS A 291 -7.04 -9.39 5.69
C CYS A 291 -6.34 -8.90 4.43
N ILE A 292 -6.09 -9.78 3.47
CA ILE A 292 -5.33 -9.47 2.27
C ILE A 292 -5.80 -10.31 1.10
N ALA A 293 -5.77 -9.76 -0.10
CA ALA A 293 -6.05 -10.47 -1.33
C ALA A 293 -5.12 -10.04 -2.46
N LEU A 294 -4.74 -11.01 -3.30
CA LEU A 294 -4.16 -10.78 -4.62
C LEU A 294 -5.28 -10.77 -5.65
N THR A 295 -5.28 -9.77 -6.52
CA THR A 295 -6.19 -9.62 -7.65
C THR A 295 -5.43 -9.76 -8.96
N VAL A 296 -5.90 -10.62 -9.84
CA VAL A 296 -5.46 -10.70 -11.25
C VAL A 296 -6.34 -9.75 -12.06
N THR A 297 -5.80 -8.61 -12.46
CA THR A 297 -6.61 -7.51 -13.02
C THR A 297 -7.26 -7.83 -14.36
N GLY A 298 -6.59 -8.63 -15.20
CA GLY A 298 -7.13 -9.12 -16.47
C GLY A 298 -8.41 -9.96 -16.33
N GLU A 299 -8.68 -10.50 -15.15
CA GLU A 299 -9.85 -11.32 -14.85
C GLU A 299 -11.06 -10.49 -14.30
N LEU A 300 -10.87 -9.19 -14.07
CA LEU A 300 -11.93 -8.32 -13.55
C LEU A 300 -13.03 -8.03 -14.57
N GLU A 301 -12.69 -7.83 -15.85
CA GLU A 301 -13.69 -7.60 -16.92
C GLU A 301 -14.59 -8.84 -17.16
N PRO A 302 -14.03 -10.07 -17.25
CA PRO A 302 -14.85 -11.28 -17.25
C PRO A 302 -15.74 -11.43 -16.02
N LEU A 303 -15.25 -11.07 -14.82
CA LEU A 303 -16.02 -11.11 -13.59
C LEU A 303 -17.19 -10.12 -13.65
N ALA A 304 -16.93 -8.87 -14.05
CA ALA A 304 -17.96 -7.83 -14.19
C ALA A 304 -19.05 -8.23 -15.19
N ALA A 305 -18.68 -8.89 -16.29
CA ALA A 305 -19.66 -9.38 -17.28
C ALA A 305 -20.61 -10.44 -16.68
N ILE A 306 -20.08 -11.37 -15.86
CA ILE A 306 -20.89 -12.40 -15.20
C ILE A 306 -21.80 -11.76 -14.13
N VAL A 307 -21.28 -10.86 -13.32
CA VAL A 307 -22.07 -10.11 -12.32
C VAL A 307 -23.24 -9.37 -13.00
N LYS A 308 -22.97 -8.66 -14.09
CA LYS A 308 -24.00 -7.97 -14.87
C LYS A 308 -25.05 -8.95 -15.44
N GLU A 309 -24.66 -10.13 -15.90
CA GLU A 309 -25.59 -11.16 -16.38
C GLU A 309 -26.50 -11.64 -15.25
N ILE A 310 -25.96 -11.89 -14.05
CA ILE A 310 -26.70 -12.31 -12.86
C ILE A 310 -27.69 -11.20 -12.44
N GLU A 311 -27.24 -9.97 -12.27
CA GLU A 311 -28.09 -8.86 -11.86
C GLU A 311 -29.21 -8.56 -12.88
N THR A 312 -28.94 -8.75 -14.16
CA THR A 312 -29.94 -8.64 -15.23
C THR A 312 -30.99 -9.74 -15.17
N LYS A 313 -30.58 -10.95 -14.81
CA LYS A 313 -31.46 -12.12 -14.66
C LYS A 313 -32.29 -12.07 -13.37
N TYR A 314 -31.74 -11.53 -12.31
CA TYR A 314 -32.34 -11.47 -10.98
C TYR A 314 -32.57 -10.03 -10.49
N PRO A 315 -33.34 -9.19 -11.22
CA PRO A 315 -33.53 -7.81 -10.85
C PRO A 315 -34.41 -7.68 -9.59
N GLY A 316 -33.97 -6.84 -8.65
CA GLY A 316 -34.78 -6.48 -7.49
C GLY A 316 -35.02 -7.62 -6.48
N GLN A 317 -34.15 -8.63 -6.46
CA GLN A 317 -34.20 -9.66 -5.44
C GLN A 317 -34.02 -9.07 -4.04
N THR A 318 -34.84 -9.51 -3.12
CA THR A 318 -34.72 -9.17 -1.70
C THR A 318 -33.83 -10.17 -1.01
N TYR A 319 -32.88 -9.70 -0.25
CA TYR A 319 -32.00 -10.52 0.58
C TYR A 319 -31.83 -9.88 1.95
N ASP A 320 -31.50 -10.70 2.94
CA ASP A 320 -31.18 -10.21 4.26
C ASP A 320 -29.76 -9.59 4.27
N ARG A 321 -29.71 -8.27 4.20
CA ARG A 321 -28.46 -7.52 4.21
C ARG A 321 -27.61 -7.77 5.47
N ALA A 322 -28.27 -8.06 6.60
CA ALA A 322 -27.60 -8.35 7.85
C ALA A 322 -26.89 -9.71 7.86
N SER A 323 -27.21 -10.59 6.89
CA SER A 323 -26.54 -11.89 6.76
C SER A 323 -25.25 -11.81 5.95
N LEU A 324 -25.00 -10.69 5.25
CA LEU A 324 -23.79 -10.52 4.44
C LEU A 324 -22.58 -10.21 5.31
N GLN A 325 -21.42 -10.79 4.95
CA GLN A 325 -20.15 -10.41 5.56
C GLN A 325 -19.86 -8.94 5.26
N THR A 326 -19.52 -8.17 6.30
CA THR A 326 -19.08 -6.78 6.21
C THR A 326 -17.59 -6.68 6.53
N TYR A 327 -16.93 -5.63 5.98
CA TYR A 327 -15.51 -5.42 6.16
C TYR A 327 -15.15 -4.22 7.07
N GLU A 328 -16.15 -3.57 7.62
CA GLU A 328 -16.02 -2.48 8.58
C GLU A 328 -17.10 -2.59 9.68
N GLY A 329 -16.91 -1.84 10.77
CA GLY A 329 -17.80 -1.90 11.95
C GLY A 329 -18.76 -0.72 12.08
N LEU A 330 -19.16 -0.08 10.98
CA LEU A 330 -20.13 1.01 11.01
C LEU A 330 -21.54 0.52 11.33
N ASP A 331 -22.37 1.33 11.99
CA ASP A 331 -23.78 1.01 12.26
C ASP A 331 -24.58 0.80 10.96
N GLU A 332 -24.20 1.51 9.88
CA GLU A 332 -24.65 1.24 8.52
C GLU A 332 -23.47 0.88 7.67
N HIS A 333 -23.37 -0.41 7.42
CA HIS A 333 -22.29 -0.97 6.62
C HIS A 333 -22.31 -0.49 5.17
N VAL A 334 -21.13 -0.27 4.61
CA VAL A 334 -20.92 0.19 3.22
C VAL A 334 -20.02 -0.74 2.41
N PHE A 335 -19.24 -1.61 3.06
CA PHE A 335 -18.39 -2.60 2.41
C PHE A 335 -18.90 -4.01 2.71
N TYR A 336 -19.39 -4.69 1.69
CA TYR A 336 -19.95 -6.04 1.77
C TYR A 336 -19.16 -7.01 0.91
N ASP A 337 -19.21 -8.28 1.28
CA ASP A 337 -18.62 -9.36 0.49
C ASP A 337 -19.35 -9.55 -0.83
N LEU A 338 -18.62 -9.46 -1.95
CA LEU A 338 -19.19 -9.61 -3.28
C LEU A 338 -19.74 -11.02 -3.51
N GLN A 339 -19.02 -12.05 -3.04
CA GLN A 339 -19.48 -13.43 -3.23
C GLN A 339 -20.76 -13.68 -2.44
N GLY A 340 -20.81 -13.27 -1.19
CA GLY A 340 -22.01 -13.37 -0.35
C GLY A 340 -23.22 -12.62 -0.96
N TYR A 341 -22.98 -11.43 -1.54
CA TYR A 341 -24.04 -10.69 -2.23
C TYR A 341 -24.59 -11.45 -3.45
N ILE A 342 -23.74 -11.93 -4.33
CA ILE A 342 -24.15 -12.66 -5.53
C ILE A 342 -24.85 -13.97 -5.16
N GLU A 343 -24.37 -14.70 -4.16
CA GLU A 343 -24.99 -15.91 -3.66
C GLU A 343 -26.37 -15.66 -3.01
N ALA A 344 -26.57 -14.47 -2.43
CA ALA A 344 -27.84 -14.11 -1.82
C ALA A 344 -28.92 -13.74 -2.87
N ILE A 345 -28.54 -13.26 -4.05
CA ILE A 345 -29.51 -12.86 -5.09
C ILE A 345 -29.72 -13.92 -6.19
N CYS A 346 -28.78 -14.82 -6.40
CA CYS A 346 -28.80 -15.82 -7.46
C CYS A 346 -29.40 -17.14 -6.96
N ASP A 347 -30.17 -17.84 -7.82
CA ASP A 347 -30.64 -19.20 -7.51
C ASP A 347 -29.43 -20.14 -7.36
N GLU A 348 -29.39 -20.90 -6.25
CA GLU A 348 -28.31 -21.83 -5.94
C GLU A 348 -28.04 -22.88 -7.06
N LYS A 349 -29.08 -23.21 -7.85
CA LYS A 349 -28.99 -24.18 -8.95
C LYS A 349 -28.70 -23.54 -10.30
N ASP A 350 -28.56 -22.22 -10.35
CA ASP A 350 -28.27 -21.53 -11.62
C ASP A 350 -26.84 -21.78 -12.05
N PRO A 351 -26.58 -22.26 -13.28
CA PRO A 351 -25.22 -22.41 -13.82
C PRO A 351 -24.40 -21.12 -13.84
N LEU A 352 -25.03 -19.94 -13.77
CA LEU A 352 -24.34 -18.67 -13.68
C LEU A 352 -23.60 -18.53 -12.34
N LEU A 353 -24.13 -19.11 -11.26
CA LEU A 353 -23.47 -19.08 -9.96
C LEU A 353 -22.17 -19.89 -9.98
N ASP A 354 -22.16 -21.04 -10.63
CA ASP A 354 -20.93 -21.84 -10.79
C ASP A 354 -19.90 -21.11 -11.68
N LYS A 355 -20.37 -20.42 -12.75
CA LYS A 355 -19.49 -19.58 -13.57
C LYS A 355 -18.90 -18.42 -12.75
N PHE A 356 -19.72 -17.79 -11.92
CA PHE A 356 -19.26 -16.70 -11.03
C PHE A 356 -18.22 -17.19 -10.05
N ARG A 357 -18.48 -18.30 -9.34
CA ARG A 357 -17.52 -18.89 -8.39
C ARG A 357 -16.20 -19.27 -9.05
N ALA A 358 -16.27 -19.87 -10.23
CA ALA A 358 -15.07 -20.20 -11.01
C ALA A 358 -14.29 -18.94 -11.42
N GLN A 359 -14.98 -17.87 -11.82
CA GLN A 359 -14.35 -16.61 -12.19
C GLN A 359 -13.77 -15.88 -10.95
N MET A 360 -14.46 -15.92 -9.81
CA MET A 360 -13.92 -15.41 -8.54
C MET A 360 -12.59 -16.06 -8.19
N GLY A 361 -12.46 -17.39 -8.36
CA GLY A 361 -11.21 -18.11 -8.12
C GLY A 361 -10.07 -17.74 -9.08
N LYS A 362 -10.37 -17.28 -10.31
CA LYS A 362 -9.37 -16.76 -11.24
C LYS A 362 -8.97 -15.31 -10.90
N THR A 363 -9.97 -14.48 -10.58
CA THR A 363 -9.75 -13.06 -10.25
C THR A 363 -9.02 -12.91 -8.93
N PHE A 364 -9.39 -13.71 -7.94
CA PHE A 364 -8.83 -13.74 -6.59
C PHE A 364 -8.38 -15.16 -6.25
N PRO A 365 -7.14 -15.55 -6.56
CA PRO A 365 -6.63 -16.89 -6.26
C PRO A 365 -6.81 -17.26 -4.79
N THR A 366 -7.34 -18.45 -4.52
CA THR A 366 -7.75 -18.86 -3.16
C THR A 366 -6.59 -18.86 -2.17
N GLU A 367 -5.41 -19.27 -2.62
CA GLU A 367 -4.18 -19.30 -1.83
C GLU A 367 -3.67 -17.92 -1.40
N SER A 368 -4.20 -16.86 -2.01
CA SER A 368 -3.82 -15.46 -1.75
C SER A 368 -4.95 -14.64 -1.16
N ARG A 369 -6.07 -15.26 -0.80
CA ARG A 369 -7.17 -14.65 -0.01
C ARG A 369 -7.04 -15.09 1.43
N LEU A 370 -6.31 -14.31 2.22
CA LEU A 370 -5.92 -14.69 3.57
C LEU A 370 -6.42 -13.68 4.60
N HIS A 371 -6.83 -14.18 5.73
CA HIS A 371 -7.29 -13.36 6.85
C HIS A 371 -6.98 -14.02 8.19
N THR A 372 -6.84 -13.21 9.21
CA THR A 372 -6.83 -13.67 10.60
C THR A 372 -8.24 -14.09 11.01
N PRO A 373 -8.43 -14.90 12.09
CA PRO A 373 -9.77 -15.31 12.58
C PRO A 373 -10.72 -14.15 12.84
N SER A 374 -10.18 -12.96 13.10
CA SER A 374 -10.93 -11.71 13.17
C SER A 374 -10.10 -10.61 12.54
N PHE A 375 -10.75 -9.61 11.97
CA PHE A 375 -10.09 -8.40 11.55
C PHE A 375 -10.59 -7.20 12.34
N TYR A 376 -9.71 -6.25 12.56
CA TYR A 376 -10.00 -5.07 13.35
C TYR A 376 -10.68 -4.01 12.47
N SER A 377 -11.68 -3.38 13.06
CA SER A 377 -12.21 -2.10 12.63
C SER A 377 -12.06 -1.10 13.77
N VAL A 378 -11.97 0.19 13.50
CA VAL A 378 -11.96 1.24 14.54
C VAL A 378 -13.20 1.16 15.46
N TYR A 379 -14.24 0.46 15.03
CA TYR A 379 -15.47 0.22 15.78
C TYR A 379 -15.53 -1.14 16.48
N GLY A 380 -14.50 -1.96 16.40
CA GLY A 380 -14.42 -3.25 17.04
C GLY A 380 -13.89 -4.38 16.16
N LEU A 381 -13.94 -5.59 16.69
CA LEU A 381 -13.55 -6.79 15.95
C LEU A 381 -14.75 -7.31 15.16
N SER A 382 -14.57 -7.51 13.86
CA SER A 382 -15.50 -8.29 13.04
C SER A 382 -15.03 -9.73 12.96
N LEU A 383 -15.95 -10.68 13.12
CA LEU A 383 -15.70 -12.09 12.88
C LEU A 383 -15.88 -12.37 11.39
N ILE A 384 -14.85 -12.93 10.76
CA ILE A 384 -14.95 -13.37 9.38
C ILE A 384 -15.55 -14.78 9.39
N HIS A 385 -16.73 -14.92 8.82
CA HIS A 385 -17.28 -16.20 8.42
C HIS A 385 -17.02 -16.35 6.91
N ILE A 386 -15.86 -16.91 6.56
CA ILE A 386 -15.68 -17.39 5.20
C ILE A 386 -16.23 -18.80 5.20
N SER A 387 -17.33 -19.01 4.48
CA SER A 387 -17.78 -20.35 4.15
C SER A 387 -16.70 -21.02 3.29
N GLU A 388 -16.13 -22.10 3.81
CA GLU A 388 -15.22 -22.99 3.09
C GLU A 388 -15.87 -23.53 1.81
#